data_2bcf1b485c13161b1c99e09cf03d7e8e
#
_entry.id   2bcf1b485c13161b1c99e09cf03d7e8e
#
_cell.length_a   1.000
_cell.length_b   1.000
_cell.length_c   1.000
_cell.angle_alpha   90.00
_cell.angle_beta   90.00
_cell.angle_gamma   90.00
#
_symmetry.space_group_name_H-M   'P 1'
#
loop_
_entity.id
_entity.type
_entity.pdbx_description
1 polymer ?
#
loop_
_entity_poly.entity_id
_entity_poly.type
_entity_poly.pdbx_seq_one_letter_code
_entity_poly.pdbx_strand_id
1 'polypeptide(L)'
;MDLIHGWNIDIHNSFICLANMRDHARMMINLGRKHYDCDCTDFPFYKWNSLFPRINLLRDMRCGGSNFVASSGQPMYAASIPLSKFVCEISDCCPSGCHCAYRPENATLHVYCSAANLTSLPLDLPLLPKSYVKYKLDFSNNKLLRRLEHRPYFVNTTILDVSNCSLTEIGLDIWQDISHMKLVNFRENMLKSFPKHADTANISTRILLGGNPYQCSCENSWMIGWFRSLSHQIADVGNILCSSPSRMYGRSLLKSTEEDFCVDPVKRTLTITLSTVLPIVVCLLFLIVSGLLFYKLRVKFYGKWKFHPFDRDECTGEEMDYDVFLCCSSEDENPHTERILQLLESNGYRVCYHERDFHAGLILENISQAIERSKRTVCLLSENFLRR
;
A
#
# COMPACT_ATOMS: atom_id res chain seq x y z
N MET A 1 16.15 -58.55 -36.95
CA MET A 1 17.42 -58.08 -36.39
C MET A 1 17.13 -56.96 -35.42
N ASP A 2 16.52 -57.41 -34.39
CA ASP A 2 15.77 -56.63 -33.42
C ASP A 2 16.55 -56.62 -32.11
N LEU A 3 17.75 -56.03 -32.16
CA LEU A 3 18.67 -56.02 -31.00
C LEU A 3 18.44 -54.83 -30.08
N ILE A 4 17.49 -53.92 -30.39
CA ILE A 4 17.24 -52.75 -29.59
C ILE A 4 15.92 -52.81 -28.80
N HIS A 5 14.89 -53.48 -29.30
CA HIS A 5 13.62 -53.69 -28.58
C HIS A 5 13.59 -54.83 -27.57
N GLY A 6 14.68 -55.54 -27.38
CA GLY A 6 14.76 -56.68 -26.45
C GLY A 6 15.77 -56.55 -25.33
N TRP A 7 16.28 -55.36 -25.05
CA TRP A 7 17.33 -55.16 -24.05
C TRP A 7 16.76 -55.08 -22.62
N ASN A 8 16.04 -56.09 -22.22
CA ASN A 8 15.83 -56.42 -20.81
C ASN A 8 17.02 -57.16 -20.22
N ILE A 9 18.18 -57.04 -20.85
CA ILE A 9 19.45 -57.55 -20.34
C ILE A 9 20.02 -56.44 -19.50
N ASP A 10 20.45 -56.78 -18.31
CA ASP A 10 21.20 -56.04 -17.33
C ASP A 10 22.31 -55.20 -18.01
N ILE A 11 21.89 -54.12 -18.69
CA ILE A 11 22.71 -53.20 -19.47
C ILE A 11 23.85 -52.66 -18.60
N HIS A 12 23.60 -52.52 -17.29
CA HIS A 12 24.58 -52.08 -16.33
C HIS A 12 25.81 -52.98 -16.28
N ASN A 13 25.64 -54.30 -16.26
CA ASN A 13 26.73 -55.25 -16.18
C ASN A 13 27.42 -55.51 -17.54
N SER A 14 26.70 -55.47 -18.64
CA SER A 14 27.28 -55.63 -19.99
C SER A 14 28.12 -54.43 -20.43
N PHE A 15 27.74 -53.22 -20.02
CA PHE A 15 28.52 -52.01 -20.34
C PHE A 15 29.70 -51.76 -19.38
N ILE A 16 29.67 -52.29 -18.14
CA ILE A 16 30.84 -52.31 -17.26
C ILE A 16 31.98 -53.12 -17.89
N CYS A 17 31.64 -54.22 -18.58
CA CYS A 17 32.64 -55.00 -19.30
C CYS A 17 33.31 -54.21 -20.44
N LEU A 18 32.55 -53.39 -21.18
CA LEU A 18 33.07 -52.48 -22.23
C LEU A 18 33.85 -51.27 -21.65
N ALA A 19 33.47 -50.80 -20.49
CA ALA A 19 34.18 -49.71 -19.81
C ALA A 19 35.56 -50.12 -19.24
N ASN A 20 35.71 -51.37 -18.88
CA ASN A 20 36.99 -51.94 -18.43
C ASN A 20 38.00 -52.22 -19.55
N MET A 21 37.59 -52.12 -20.82
CA MET A 21 38.51 -52.13 -21.98
C MET A 21 39.17 -50.76 -22.21
N ARG A 22 39.78 -50.24 -21.18
CA ARG A 22 40.21 -48.83 -21.10
C ARG A 22 41.34 -48.42 -22.07
N ASP A 23 42.10 -49.34 -22.61
CA ASP A 23 43.40 -48.90 -23.15
C ASP A 23 43.71 -49.16 -24.62
N HIS A 24 42.96 -49.95 -25.42
CA HIS A 24 43.48 -50.28 -26.77
C HIS A 24 42.49 -50.42 -27.94
N ALA A 25 41.22 -50.16 -27.84
CA ALA A 25 40.36 -50.29 -29.03
C ALA A 25 39.44 -49.08 -29.23
N ARG A 26 39.63 -48.40 -30.31
CA ARG A 26 38.55 -47.60 -30.91
C ARG A 26 37.51 -48.58 -31.45
N MET A 27 36.60 -49.01 -30.60
CA MET A 27 35.49 -49.89 -31.00
C MET A 27 34.50 -49.00 -31.76
N MET A 28 34.51 -49.07 -33.07
CA MET A 28 33.50 -48.47 -33.91
C MET A 28 32.40 -49.48 -34.21
N ILE A 29 31.30 -49.39 -33.45
CA ILE A 29 30.10 -50.13 -33.78
C ILE A 29 29.29 -49.26 -34.72
N ASN A 30 29.28 -49.58 -36.02
CA ASN A 30 28.45 -48.91 -37.01
C ASN A 30 27.04 -49.52 -36.96
N LEU A 31 26.10 -48.80 -36.34
CA LEU A 31 24.69 -49.20 -36.29
C LEU A 31 23.93 -48.88 -37.58
N GLY A 32 24.64 -48.39 -38.60
CA GLY A 32 24.09 -48.01 -39.93
C GLY A 32 23.29 -46.69 -39.91
N ARG A 33 23.00 -46.20 -41.12
CA ARG A 33 22.18 -44.98 -41.31
C ARG A 33 20.69 -45.31 -41.21
N LYS A 34 20.24 -45.78 -40.07
CA LYS A 34 18.81 -46.03 -39.87
C LYS A 34 18.15 -44.95 -39.00
N HIS A 35 16.88 -44.68 -39.29
CA HIS A 35 16.03 -43.91 -38.42
C HIS A 35 15.53 -44.83 -37.31
N TYR A 36 15.71 -44.41 -36.09
CA TYR A 36 15.20 -45.08 -34.90
C TYR A 36 14.17 -44.18 -34.23
N ASP A 37 13.12 -44.74 -33.72
CA ASP A 37 12.19 -44.08 -32.85
C ASP A 37 12.82 -44.03 -31.46
N CYS A 38 13.59 -42.95 -31.21
CA CYS A 38 14.17 -42.75 -29.88
C CYS A 38 13.08 -42.37 -28.89
N ASP A 39 13.08 -43.01 -27.76
CA ASP A 39 12.13 -42.74 -26.70
C ASP A 39 12.83 -42.62 -25.33
N CYS A 40 12.03 -42.53 -24.30
CA CYS A 40 12.51 -42.37 -22.94
C CYS A 40 13.30 -43.61 -22.43
N THR A 41 13.02 -44.78 -22.95
CA THR A 41 13.70 -46.05 -22.54
C THR A 41 15.14 -46.05 -22.99
N ASP A 42 15.48 -45.28 -24.02
CA ASP A 42 16.84 -45.18 -24.54
C ASP A 42 17.75 -44.25 -23.70
N PHE A 43 17.19 -43.47 -22.76
CA PHE A 43 17.96 -42.52 -21.96
C PHE A 43 19.21 -43.14 -21.28
N PRO A 44 19.18 -44.33 -20.69
CA PRO A 44 20.34 -44.92 -20.05
C PRO A 44 21.51 -45.11 -21.05
N PHE A 45 21.20 -45.51 -22.28
CA PHE A 45 22.18 -45.69 -23.35
C PHE A 45 22.80 -44.32 -23.78
N TYR A 46 21.96 -43.29 -23.97
CA TYR A 46 22.44 -41.96 -24.31
C TYR A 46 23.27 -41.36 -23.18
N LYS A 47 22.87 -41.55 -21.94
CA LYS A 47 23.63 -41.09 -20.76
C LYS A 47 24.98 -41.78 -20.70
N TRP A 48 25.01 -43.09 -20.92
CA TRP A 48 26.26 -43.85 -20.97
C TRP A 48 27.17 -43.32 -22.08
N ASN A 49 26.66 -43.18 -23.32
CA ASN A 49 27.43 -42.67 -24.46
C ASN A 49 28.01 -41.26 -24.20
N SER A 50 27.29 -40.42 -23.49
CA SER A 50 27.78 -39.07 -23.13
C SER A 50 28.97 -39.10 -22.17
N LEU A 51 29.09 -40.13 -21.35
CA LEU A 51 30.21 -40.30 -20.43
C LEU A 51 31.47 -40.82 -21.12
N PHE A 52 31.31 -41.47 -22.29
CA PHE A 52 32.41 -42.07 -23.06
C PHE A 52 32.50 -41.47 -24.50
N PRO A 53 32.84 -40.22 -24.65
CA PRO A 53 32.79 -39.50 -25.95
C PRO A 53 33.79 -40.08 -26.98
N ARG A 54 34.75 -40.90 -26.55
CA ARG A 54 35.69 -41.57 -27.44
C ARG A 54 35.07 -42.76 -28.16
N ILE A 55 33.95 -43.28 -27.68
CA ILE A 55 33.20 -44.40 -28.27
C ILE A 55 32.05 -43.79 -29.09
N ASN A 56 32.27 -43.54 -30.38
CA ASN A 56 31.31 -42.80 -31.20
C ASN A 56 30.26 -43.78 -31.81
N LEU A 57 29.43 -44.40 -30.95
CA LEU A 57 28.41 -45.35 -31.37
C LEU A 57 27.25 -44.73 -32.15
N LEU A 58 27.00 -43.46 -31.94
CA LEU A 58 25.79 -42.76 -32.40
C LEU A 58 26.01 -41.84 -33.61
N ARG A 59 27.21 -41.84 -34.23
CA ARG A 59 27.61 -40.85 -35.24
C ARG A 59 26.63 -40.71 -36.38
N ASP A 60 26.19 -41.84 -36.93
CA ASP A 60 25.35 -41.87 -38.12
C ASP A 60 23.89 -42.19 -37.88
N MET A 61 23.53 -42.39 -36.60
CA MET A 61 22.19 -42.70 -36.18
C MET A 61 21.33 -41.44 -36.10
N ARG A 62 20.07 -41.51 -36.55
CA ARG A 62 19.10 -40.41 -36.44
C ARG A 62 17.90 -40.87 -35.63
N CYS A 63 17.44 -39.98 -34.75
CA CYS A 63 16.25 -40.19 -33.96
C CYS A 63 15.04 -39.62 -34.70
N GLY A 64 14.04 -40.43 -34.97
CA GLY A 64 12.67 -40.02 -35.30
C GLY A 64 11.89 -39.76 -34.02
N GLY A 65 10.68 -39.36 -34.09
CA GLY A 65 9.84 -39.06 -32.95
C GLY A 65 9.67 -37.55 -32.73
N SER A 66 8.51 -37.15 -32.25
CA SER A 66 8.09 -35.72 -32.17
C SER A 66 9.04 -34.84 -31.35
N ASN A 67 9.71 -35.38 -30.36
CA ASN A 67 10.60 -34.69 -29.44
C ASN A 67 12.04 -34.51 -29.98
N PHE A 68 12.38 -35.23 -31.03
CA PHE A 68 13.76 -35.35 -31.58
C PHE A 68 13.90 -34.76 -32.97
N VAL A 69 13.05 -33.84 -33.32
CA VAL A 69 13.10 -33.11 -34.60
C VAL A 69 13.83 -31.78 -34.39
N ALA A 70 14.78 -31.50 -35.29
CA ALA A 70 15.46 -30.21 -35.30
C ALA A 70 14.51 -29.09 -35.77
N SER A 71 14.90 -27.84 -35.54
CA SER A 71 14.15 -26.68 -36.02
C SER A 71 13.90 -26.65 -37.55
N SER A 72 14.70 -27.42 -38.31
CA SER A 72 14.55 -27.61 -39.75
C SER A 72 13.53 -28.67 -40.16
N GLY A 73 12.82 -29.32 -39.20
CA GLY A 73 11.91 -30.41 -39.49
C GLY A 73 12.56 -31.76 -39.76
N GLN A 74 13.89 -31.86 -39.63
CA GLN A 74 14.63 -33.07 -39.89
C GLN A 74 14.93 -33.85 -38.59
N PRO A 75 14.96 -35.18 -38.63
CA PRO A 75 15.38 -35.99 -37.47
C PRO A 75 16.77 -35.60 -36.98
N MET A 76 16.93 -35.47 -35.65
CA MET A 76 18.22 -35.10 -35.06
C MET A 76 19.21 -36.24 -35.13
N TYR A 77 20.50 -35.93 -35.33
CA TYR A 77 21.54 -36.94 -35.11
C TYR A 77 21.59 -37.36 -33.65
N ALA A 78 21.58 -38.66 -33.38
CA ALA A 78 21.56 -39.20 -32.05
C ALA A 78 22.71 -38.69 -31.15
N ALA A 79 23.91 -38.53 -31.76
CA ALA A 79 25.07 -37.97 -31.07
C ALA A 79 24.92 -36.51 -30.64
N SER A 80 24.00 -35.76 -31.27
CA SER A 80 23.78 -34.33 -30.99
C SER A 80 22.58 -34.07 -30.09
N ILE A 81 21.86 -35.11 -29.63
CA ILE A 81 20.69 -34.96 -28.79
C ILE A 81 21.15 -34.67 -27.35
N PRO A 82 20.79 -33.50 -26.80
CA PRO A 82 21.05 -33.19 -25.42
C PRO A 82 20.17 -34.10 -24.52
N LEU A 83 20.73 -34.60 -23.42
CA LEU A 83 20.02 -35.46 -22.48
C LEU A 83 18.72 -34.82 -21.93
N SER A 84 18.65 -33.51 -21.87
CA SER A 84 17.46 -32.76 -21.46
C SER A 84 16.24 -32.92 -22.37
N LYS A 85 16.44 -33.42 -23.61
CA LYS A 85 15.34 -33.70 -24.55
C LYS A 85 14.56 -34.97 -24.20
N PHE A 86 15.13 -35.86 -23.40
CA PHE A 86 14.44 -37.07 -22.97
C PHE A 86 13.41 -36.71 -21.91
N VAL A 87 12.14 -36.78 -22.30
CA VAL A 87 10.98 -36.55 -21.45
C VAL A 87 10.07 -37.76 -21.57
N CYS A 88 9.85 -38.42 -20.45
CA CYS A 88 9.03 -39.64 -20.37
C CYS A 88 7.62 -39.26 -19.94
N GLU A 89 6.65 -39.46 -20.77
CA GLU A 89 5.25 -39.30 -20.39
C GLU A 89 4.82 -40.50 -19.53
N ILE A 90 4.17 -40.20 -18.42
CA ILE A 90 3.69 -41.22 -17.47
C ILE A 90 2.19 -41.10 -17.39
N SER A 91 1.48 -42.08 -17.90
CA SER A 91 0.03 -42.20 -17.81
C SER A 91 -0.40 -42.94 -16.54
N ASP A 92 0.40 -43.93 -16.15
CA ASP A 92 0.06 -44.78 -15.00
C ASP A 92 0.16 -44.00 -13.69
N CYS A 93 -0.90 -44.02 -12.90
CA CYS A 93 -1.00 -43.34 -11.61
C CYS A 93 -0.84 -41.78 -11.70
N CYS A 94 -0.89 -41.17 -12.90
CA CYS A 94 -1.01 -39.72 -13.00
C CYS A 94 -2.41 -39.28 -12.56
N PRO A 95 -2.55 -38.25 -11.72
CA PRO A 95 -3.86 -37.83 -11.24
C PRO A 95 -4.78 -37.43 -12.39
N SER A 96 -6.07 -37.70 -12.26
CA SER A 96 -7.05 -37.37 -13.29
C SER A 96 -7.05 -35.87 -13.62
N GLY A 97 -7.08 -35.57 -14.93
CA GLY A 97 -6.98 -34.18 -15.39
C GLY A 97 -5.58 -33.57 -15.35
N CYS A 98 -4.57 -34.35 -14.93
CA CYS A 98 -3.17 -33.92 -14.92
C CYS A 98 -2.37 -34.62 -16.04
N HIS A 99 -1.22 -34.06 -16.33
CA HIS A 99 -0.22 -34.63 -17.21
C HIS A 99 1.09 -34.78 -16.43
N CYS A 100 1.69 -35.97 -16.50
CA CYS A 100 2.90 -36.33 -15.75
C CYS A 100 4.06 -36.61 -16.72
N ALA A 101 5.15 -35.90 -16.54
CA ALA A 101 6.33 -36.03 -17.40
C ALA A 101 7.60 -36.20 -16.55
N TYR A 102 8.25 -37.31 -16.69
CA TYR A 102 9.52 -37.58 -16.01
C TYR A 102 10.71 -37.19 -16.85
N ARG A 103 11.65 -36.47 -16.26
CA ARG A 103 12.93 -36.08 -16.86
C ARG A 103 14.08 -36.88 -16.23
N PRO A 104 14.56 -37.91 -16.91
CA PRO A 104 15.54 -38.84 -16.33
C PRO A 104 16.93 -38.22 -16.12
N GLU A 105 17.28 -37.15 -16.86
CA GLU A 105 18.56 -36.43 -16.70
C GLU A 105 18.82 -35.97 -15.27
N ASN A 106 17.80 -35.38 -14.66
CA ASN A 106 17.86 -34.79 -13.32
C ASN A 106 16.96 -35.50 -12.31
N ALA A 107 16.42 -36.66 -12.67
CA ALA A 107 15.49 -37.47 -11.87
C ALA A 107 14.31 -36.63 -11.33
N THR A 108 13.68 -35.85 -12.21
CA THR A 108 12.60 -34.94 -11.82
C THR A 108 11.29 -35.34 -12.49
N LEU A 109 10.24 -35.52 -11.69
CA LEU A 109 8.87 -35.68 -12.16
C LEU A 109 8.18 -34.33 -12.16
N HIS A 110 7.68 -33.94 -13.32
CA HIS A 110 6.83 -32.76 -13.49
C HIS A 110 5.38 -33.21 -13.53
N VAL A 111 4.55 -32.68 -12.64
CA VAL A 111 3.12 -32.96 -12.59
C VAL A 111 2.40 -31.65 -12.91
N TYR A 112 1.72 -31.66 -14.04
CA TYR A 112 0.98 -30.52 -14.57
C TYR A 112 -0.51 -30.73 -14.36
N CYS A 113 -1.08 -30.08 -13.38
CA CYS A 113 -2.50 -30.11 -13.05
C CYS A 113 -3.13 -28.71 -13.15
N SER A 114 -2.58 -27.84 -13.98
CA SER A 114 -3.12 -26.50 -14.15
C SER A 114 -4.53 -26.55 -14.75
N ALA A 115 -5.47 -25.84 -14.14
CA ALA A 115 -6.88 -25.82 -14.54
C ALA A 115 -7.58 -27.20 -14.56
N ALA A 116 -7.14 -28.12 -13.74
CA ALA A 116 -7.70 -29.47 -13.63
C ALA A 116 -8.97 -29.58 -12.76
N ASN A 117 -9.53 -28.43 -12.32
CA ASN A 117 -10.68 -28.32 -11.42
C ASN A 117 -10.49 -29.06 -10.07
N LEU A 118 -9.27 -29.06 -9.56
CA LEU A 118 -8.97 -29.68 -8.28
C LEU A 118 -9.68 -28.97 -7.13
N THR A 119 -10.30 -29.74 -6.25
CA THR A 119 -10.85 -29.28 -4.96
C THR A 119 -9.87 -29.52 -3.81
N SER A 120 -8.99 -30.51 -3.93
CA SER A 120 -7.92 -30.87 -3.01
C SER A 120 -6.71 -31.34 -3.79
N LEU A 121 -5.54 -31.38 -3.14
CA LEU A 121 -4.33 -31.92 -3.75
C LEU A 121 -4.45 -33.43 -3.93
N PRO A 122 -3.88 -34.00 -5.00
CA PRO A 122 -3.81 -35.45 -5.17
C PRO A 122 -3.23 -36.17 -3.94
N LEU A 123 -3.78 -37.29 -3.57
CA LEU A 123 -3.27 -38.09 -2.44
C LEU A 123 -1.90 -38.65 -2.74
N ASP A 124 -1.78 -39.23 -3.92
CA ASP A 124 -0.57 -39.88 -4.38
C ASP A 124 -0.13 -39.35 -5.74
N LEU A 125 1.15 -39.48 -6.03
CA LEU A 125 1.77 -39.16 -7.32
C LEU A 125 2.43 -40.43 -7.87
N PRO A 126 2.70 -40.50 -9.19
CA PRO A 126 3.36 -41.65 -9.78
C PRO A 126 4.64 -42.06 -9.04
N LEU A 127 4.72 -43.31 -8.62
CA LEU A 127 5.92 -43.87 -8.02
C LEU A 127 6.87 -44.28 -9.13
N LEU A 128 8.05 -43.73 -9.12
CA LEU A 128 9.10 -44.10 -10.07
C LEU A 128 10.08 -45.07 -9.41
N PRO A 129 10.67 -45.98 -10.15
CA PRO A 129 11.54 -47.06 -9.60
C PRO A 129 12.86 -46.55 -9.01
N LYS A 130 13.10 -45.23 -8.98
CA LYS A 130 14.30 -44.61 -8.39
C LYS A 130 13.98 -44.02 -7.04
N SER A 131 14.79 -44.32 -6.05
CA SER A 131 14.62 -43.87 -4.65
C SER A 131 14.74 -42.36 -4.41
N TYR A 132 15.18 -41.56 -5.39
CA TYR A 132 15.38 -40.12 -5.24
C TYR A 132 14.77 -39.36 -6.43
N VAL A 133 13.46 -39.27 -6.43
CA VAL A 133 12.74 -38.45 -7.41
C VAL A 133 12.42 -37.07 -6.81
N LYS A 134 12.77 -36.03 -7.54
CA LYS A 134 12.36 -34.65 -7.22
C LYS A 134 11.07 -34.34 -7.92
N TYR A 135 10.18 -33.62 -7.25
CA TYR A 135 8.91 -33.19 -7.84
C TYR A 135 8.94 -31.72 -8.22
N LYS A 136 8.31 -31.41 -9.36
CA LYS A 136 7.87 -30.06 -9.73
C LYS A 136 6.39 -30.15 -9.98
N LEU A 137 5.64 -29.44 -9.16
CA LEU A 137 4.18 -29.53 -9.10
C LEU A 137 3.57 -28.23 -9.56
N ASP A 138 2.73 -28.28 -10.57
CA ASP A 138 1.93 -27.18 -11.07
C ASP A 138 0.45 -27.50 -10.83
N PHE A 139 -0.10 -26.90 -9.79
CA PHE A 139 -1.51 -26.93 -9.44
C PHE A 139 -2.18 -25.58 -9.65
N SER A 140 -1.62 -24.73 -10.49
CA SER A 140 -2.13 -23.38 -10.75
C SER A 140 -3.53 -23.40 -11.40
N ASN A 141 -4.22 -22.27 -11.36
CA ASN A 141 -5.52 -22.07 -12.00
C ASN A 141 -6.67 -22.99 -11.51
N ASN A 142 -6.56 -23.59 -10.34
CA ASN A 142 -7.60 -24.42 -9.74
C ASN A 142 -8.48 -23.61 -8.79
N LYS A 143 -9.54 -22.99 -9.31
CA LYS A 143 -10.43 -22.08 -8.55
C LYS A 143 -11.23 -22.75 -7.42
N LEU A 144 -11.32 -24.06 -7.41
CA LEU A 144 -11.97 -24.82 -6.36
C LEU A 144 -11.03 -25.21 -5.22
N LEU A 145 -9.71 -25.06 -5.40
CA LEU A 145 -8.69 -25.35 -4.39
C LEU A 145 -8.62 -24.21 -3.38
N ARG A 146 -9.12 -24.46 -2.16
CA ARG A 146 -9.23 -23.45 -1.09
C ARG A 146 -8.23 -23.63 0.03
N ARG A 147 -7.70 -24.82 0.23
CA ARG A 147 -6.74 -25.17 1.27
C ARG A 147 -5.67 -26.08 0.71
N LEU A 148 -4.48 -25.96 1.26
CA LEU A 148 -3.42 -26.93 1.06
C LEU A 148 -3.40 -27.87 2.25
N GLU A 149 -3.22 -29.15 1.95
CA GLU A 149 -3.08 -30.20 2.95
C GLU A 149 -1.68 -30.79 2.83
N HIS A 150 -1.13 -31.19 3.95
CA HIS A 150 0.15 -31.92 3.96
C HIS A 150 0.10 -33.16 3.06
N ARG A 151 1.14 -33.35 2.27
CA ARG A 151 1.31 -34.49 1.41
C ARG A 151 2.73 -35.06 1.51
N PRO A 152 2.88 -36.39 1.61
CA PRO A 152 4.20 -37.04 1.78
C PRO A 152 5.20 -36.66 0.68
N TYR A 153 4.74 -36.39 -0.54
CA TYR A 153 5.59 -36.03 -1.65
C TYR A 153 6.17 -34.60 -1.54
N PHE A 154 5.70 -33.79 -0.61
CA PHE A 154 6.28 -32.45 -0.37
C PHE A 154 7.73 -32.51 0.05
N VAL A 155 8.15 -33.56 0.79
CA VAL A 155 9.55 -33.75 1.20
C VAL A 155 10.52 -33.75 0.01
N ASN A 156 10.09 -34.28 -1.14
CA ASN A 156 10.90 -34.32 -2.36
C ASN A 156 10.51 -33.24 -3.37
N THR A 157 9.58 -32.31 -3.03
CA THR A 157 9.13 -31.25 -3.93
C THR A 157 10.15 -30.14 -3.96
N THR A 158 10.53 -29.70 -5.15
CA THR A 158 11.47 -28.61 -5.37
C THR A 158 10.79 -27.34 -5.83
N ILE A 159 9.70 -27.47 -6.58
CA ILE A 159 8.90 -26.33 -7.07
C ILE A 159 7.43 -26.67 -6.85
N LEU A 160 6.69 -25.76 -6.25
CA LEU A 160 5.24 -25.82 -6.07
C LEU A 160 4.61 -24.56 -6.62
N ASP A 161 3.75 -24.70 -7.61
CA ASP A 161 2.93 -23.63 -8.14
C ASP A 161 1.46 -23.90 -7.80
N VAL A 162 0.90 -23.03 -6.97
CA VAL A 162 -0.52 -22.99 -6.58
C VAL A 162 -1.10 -21.61 -6.83
N SER A 163 -0.59 -20.92 -7.84
CA SER A 163 -1.07 -19.60 -8.20
C SER A 163 -2.45 -19.62 -8.84
N ASN A 164 -3.14 -18.49 -8.74
CA ASN A 164 -4.47 -18.31 -9.33
C ASN A 164 -5.50 -19.36 -8.91
N CYS A 165 -5.43 -19.79 -7.66
CA CYS A 165 -6.40 -20.65 -6.99
C CYS A 165 -7.38 -19.81 -6.13
N SER A 166 -7.93 -20.40 -5.09
CA SER A 166 -8.78 -19.69 -4.12
C SER A 166 -8.32 -19.96 -2.69
N LEU A 167 -7.01 -20.08 -2.48
CA LEU A 167 -6.44 -20.35 -1.17
C LEU A 167 -6.72 -19.18 -0.22
N THR A 168 -7.37 -19.49 0.91
CA THR A 168 -7.73 -18.49 1.92
C THR A 168 -6.74 -18.41 3.07
N GLU A 169 -6.04 -19.49 3.32
CA GLU A 169 -5.07 -19.62 4.42
C GLU A 169 -3.98 -20.63 4.06
N ILE A 170 -2.84 -20.51 4.73
CA ILE A 170 -1.73 -21.47 4.69
C ILE A 170 -1.52 -21.95 6.11
N GLY A 171 -1.62 -23.26 6.34
CA GLY A 171 -1.37 -23.85 7.64
C GLY A 171 0.10 -23.78 8.06
N LEU A 172 0.37 -23.89 9.34
CA LEU A 172 1.74 -23.90 9.86
C LEU A 172 2.53 -25.13 9.41
N ASP A 173 1.86 -26.27 9.30
CA ASP A 173 2.37 -27.53 8.77
C ASP A 173 2.85 -27.36 7.32
N ILE A 174 2.02 -26.74 6.48
CA ILE A 174 2.37 -26.45 5.08
C ILE A 174 3.56 -25.48 5.02
N TRP A 175 3.61 -24.49 5.93
CA TRP A 175 4.73 -23.57 5.98
C TRP A 175 6.06 -24.28 6.26
N GLN A 176 6.04 -25.27 7.13
CA GLN A 176 7.21 -26.11 7.39
C GLN A 176 7.60 -26.96 6.17
N ASP A 177 6.62 -27.56 5.50
CA ASP A 177 6.83 -28.39 4.30
C ASP A 177 7.49 -27.60 3.16
N ILE A 178 7.10 -26.36 2.95
CA ILE A 178 7.63 -25.54 1.84
C ILE A 178 9.00 -24.93 2.12
N SER A 179 9.45 -24.91 3.37
CA SER A 179 10.67 -24.21 3.80
C SER A 179 11.95 -24.67 3.12
N HIS A 180 11.99 -25.91 2.61
CA HIS A 180 13.13 -26.52 1.91
C HIS A 180 13.01 -26.51 0.38
N MET A 181 11.85 -26.10 -0.16
CA MET A 181 11.63 -26.04 -1.60
C MET A 181 12.49 -24.91 -2.23
N LYS A 182 12.76 -25.00 -3.54
CA LYS A 182 13.46 -23.93 -4.26
C LYS A 182 12.57 -22.75 -4.57
N LEU A 183 11.33 -23.03 -4.96
CA LEU A 183 10.36 -22.02 -5.38
C LEU A 183 8.95 -22.46 -4.99
N VAL A 184 8.20 -21.52 -4.41
CA VAL A 184 6.77 -21.68 -4.17
C VAL A 184 6.03 -20.45 -4.69
N ASN A 185 4.97 -20.68 -5.47
CA ASN A 185 4.16 -19.62 -6.06
C ASN A 185 2.75 -19.62 -5.48
N PHE A 186 2.44 -18.61 -4.66
CA PHE A 186 1.12 -18.35 -4.06
C PHE A 186 0.41 -17.15 -4.66
N ARG A 187 0.86 -16.63 -5.79
CA ARG A 187 0.26 -15.45 -6.41
C ARG A 187 -1.23 -15.62 -6.68
N GLU A 188 -1.94 -14.48 -6.69
CA GLU A 188 -3.34 -14.45 -7.13
C GLU A 188 -4.26 -15.42 -6.40
N ASN A 189 -4.11 -15.51 -5.10
CA ASN A 189 -4.98 -16.27 -4.21
C ASN A 189 -5.84 -15.34 -3.35
N MET A 190 -6.48 -15.88 -2.33
CA MET A 190 -7.37 -15.16 -1.42
C MET A 190 -6.77 -15.03 -0.01
N LEU A 191 -5.43 -15.01 0.09
CA LEU A 191 -4.72 -14.93 1.35
C LEU A 191 -4.87 -13.53 1.98
N LYS A 192 -5.43 -13.48 3.19
CA LYS A 192 -5.59 -12.23 3.96
C LYS A 192 -4.46 -12.02 4.98
N SER A 193 -3.88 -13.09 5.46
CA SER A 193 -2.78 -13.13 6.44
C SER A 193 -2.02 -14.45 6.34
N PHE A 194 -0.96 -14.57 7.14
CA PHE A 194 -0.14 -15.78 7.30
C PHE A 194 -0.25 -16.35 8.71
N PRO A 195 0.24 -17.56 8.97
CA PRO A 195 0.32 -18.08 10.34
C PRO A 195 1.24 -17.20 11.20
N LYS A 196 0.71 -16.66 12.30
CA LYS A 196 1.40 -15.68 13.15
C LYS A 196 2.76 -16.15 13.72
N HIS A 197 2.93 -17.47 13.86
CA HIS A 197 4.14 -18.08 14.42
C HIS A 197 4.97 -18.85 13.38
N ALA A 198 4.78 -18.53 12.09
CA ALA A 198 5.59 -19.12 11.03
C ALA A 198 7.06 -18.70 11.20
N ASP A 199 7.93 -19.69 11.38
CA ASP A 199 9.38 -19.45 11.49
C ASP A 199 9.92 -18.92 10.16
N THR A 200 10.74 -17.89 10.23
CA THR A 200 11.37 -17.28 9.06
C THR A 200 12.89 -17.52 9.01
N ALA A 201 13.47 -18.03 10.09
CA ALA A 201 14.93 -18.07 10.26
C ALA A 201 15.63 -19.05 9.30
N ASN A 202 14.98 -20.15 8.92
CA ASN A 202 15.59 -21.24 8.15
C ASN A 202 14.99 -21.40 6.74
N ILE A 203 14.28 -20.39 6.22
CA ILE A 203 13.68 -20.47 4.90
C ILE A 203 14.71 -20.14 3.83
N SER A 204 15.04 -21.13 2.99
CA SER A 204 15.84 -20.94 1.76
C SER A 204 14.98 -20.81 0.50
N THR A 205 13.70 -20.98 0.63
CA THR A 205 12.70 -21.00 -0.44
C THR A 205 12.48 -19.62 -1.04
N ARG A 206 12.47 -19.55 -2.36
CA ARG A 206 12.02 -18.38 -3.08
C ARG A 206 10.49 -18.39 -3.16
N ILE A 207 9.84 -17.31 -2.71
CA ILE A 207 8.38 -17.26 -2.56
C ILE A 207 7.81 -16.13 -3.41
N LEU A 208 6.68 -16.38 -4.06
CA LEU A 208 5.90 -15.41 -4.82
C LEU A 208 4.54 -15.23 -4.13
N LEU A 209 4.16 -14.01 -3.78
CA LEU A 209 3.03 -13.70 -2.90
C LEU A 209 2.12 -12.60 -3.42
N GLY A 210 2.44 -11.96 -4.54
CA GLY A 210 1.68 -10.85 -5.10
C GLY A 210 0.25 -11.21 -5.49
N GLY A 211 -0.63 -10.22 -5.58
CA GLY A 211 -2.01 -10.40 -6.00
C GLY A 211 -2.94 -11.04 -4.98
N ASN A 212 -2.57 -11.05 -3.69
CA ASN A 212 -3.41 -11.53 -2.60
C ASN A 212 -4.08 -10.38 -1.86
N PRO A 213 -5.34 -10.55 -1.34
CA PRO A 213 -6.09 -9.49 -0.68
C PRO A 213 -5.67 -9.33 0.79
N TYR A 214 -4.43 -8.92 1.06
CA TYR A 214 -3.92 -8.77 2.42
C TYR A 214 -4.72 -7.77 3.24
N GLN A 215 -5.05 -8.16 4.48
CA GLN A 215 -5.75 -7.34 5.44
C GLN A 215 -4.74 -6.61 6.33
N CYS A 216 -4.54 -5.32 6.06
CA CYS A 216 -3.60 -4.45 6.77
C CYS A 216 -4.29 -3.75 7.95
N SER A 217 -4.81 -4.54 8.89
CA SER A 217 -5.43 -4.08 10.13
C SER A 217 -4.46 -4.19 11.30
N CYS A 218 -4.79 -3.56 12.41
CA CYS A 218 -3.96 -3.59 13.61
C CYS A 218 -3.68 -5.01 14.13
N GLU A 219 -4.63 -5.92 13.98
CA GLU A 219 -4.47 -7.33 14.33
C GLU A 219 -3.36 -8.02 13.53
N ASN A 220 -3.11 -7.53 12.33
CA ASN A 220 -2.14 -8.07 11.38
C ASN A 220 -0.85 -7.22 11.28
N SER A 221 -0.63 -6.25 12.19
CA SER A 221 0.56 -5.38 12.16
C SER A 221 1.88 -6.16 12.22
N TRP A 222 1.87 -7.31 12.89
CA TRP A 222 3.01 -8.23 12.96
C TRP A 222 3.49 -8.70 11.57
N MET A 223 2.62 -8.73 10.56
CA MET A 223 3.00 -9.12 9.20
C MET A 223 4.07 -8.20 8.61
N ILE A 224 4.13 -6.93 9.01
CA ILE A 224 5.14 -5.99 8.52
C ILE A 224 6.56 -6.50 8.84
N GLY A 225 6.79 -6.87 10.09
CA GLY A 225 8.06 -7.45 10.53
C GLY A 225 8.36 -8.78 9.84
N TRP A 226 7.35 -9.62 9.73
CA TRP A 226 7.45 -10.93 9.10
C TRP A 226 7.82 -10.82 7.60
N PHE A 227 7.14 -9.96 6.84
CA PHE A 227 7.47 -9.74 5.43
C PHE A 227 8.84 -9.09 5.23
N ARG A 228 9.25 -8.22 6.15
CA ARG A 228 10.60 -7.61 6.10
C ARG A 228 11.69 -8.64 6.33
N SER A 229 11.49 -9.56 7.26
CA SER A 229 12.46 -10.64 7.51
C SER A 229 12.62 -11.59 6.31
N LEU A 230 11.57 -11.77 5.51
CA LEU A 230 11.57 -12.60 4.30
C LEU A 230 11.81 -11.81 3.00
N SER A 231 12.15 -10.54 3.07
CA SER A 231 12.24 -9.67 1.89
C SER A 231 13.21 -10.16 0.81
N HIS A 232 14.26 -10.87 1.21
CA HIS A 232 15.23 -11.47 0.28
C HIS A 232 14.73 -12.76 -0.41
N GLN A 233 13.81 -13.46 0.23
CA GLN A 233 13.22 -14.69 -0.28
C GLN A 233 11.99 -14.41 -1.16
N ILE A 234 11.33 -13.28 -0.94
CA ILE A 234 10.16 -12.89 -1.73
C ILE A 234 10.59 -12.25 -3.04
N ALA A 235 10.25 -12.93 -4.16
CA ALA A 235 10.70 -12.49 -5.47
C ALA A 235 9.84 -11.36 -6.08
N ASP A 236 8.65 -11.10 -5.55
CA ASP A 236 7.68 -10.13 -6.07
C ASP A 236 7.22 -9.12 -5.02
N VAL A 237 8.15 -8.66 -4.21
CA VAL A 237 7.95 -7.69 -3.10
C VAL A 237 7.08 -6.48 -3.50
N GLY A 238 7.25 -5.97 -4.72
CA GLY A 238 6.49 -4.82 -5.22
C GLY A 238 4.99 -5.06 -5.40
N ASN A 239 4.57 -6.33 -5.47
CA ASN A 239 3.19 -6.73 -5.71
C ASN A 239 2.44 -7.12 -4.42
N ILE A 240 3.05 -6.92 -3.25
CA ILE A 240 2.44 -7.17 -1.95
C ILE A 240 1.75 -5.90 -1.47
N LEU A 241 0.45 -5.81 -1.77
CA LEU A 241 -0.35 -4.63 -1.52
C LEU A 241 -1.48 -4.92 -0.52
N CYS A 242 -1.82 -3.92 0.27
CA CYS A 242 -2.97 -3.97 1.16
C CYS A 242 -4.28 -3.91 0.36
N SER A 243 -5.22 -4.79 0.66
CA SER A 243 -6.57 -4.77 0.10
C SER A 243 -7.59 -4.16 1.04
N SER A 244 -7.39 -4.26 2.33
CA SER A 244 -8.28 -3.71 3.36
C SER A 244 -7.47 -3.23 4.57
N PRO A 245 -7.99 -2.30 5.37
CA PRO A 245 -9.18 -1.47 5.17
C PRO A 245 -9.02 -0.48 3.99
N SER A 246 -10.12 0.18 3.58
CA SER A 246 -10.11 1.08 2.40
C SER A 246 -9.04 2.17 2.44
N ARG A 247 -8.70 2.68 3.64
CA ARG A 247 -7.62 3.67 3.84
C ARG A 247 -6.22 3.15 3.47
N MET A 248 -6.03 1.83 3.49
CA MET A 248 -4.77 1.15 3.18
C MET A 248 -4.76 0.56 1.77
N TYR A 249 -5.88 0.59 1.06
CA TYR A 249 -6.03 -0.02 -0.26
C TYR A 249 -4.93 0.44 -1.24
N GLY A 250 -4.28 -0.52 -1.89
CA GLY A 250 -3.20 -0.28 -2.86
C GLY A 250 -1.86 0.16 -2.26
N ARG A 251 -1.75 0.34 -0.94
CA ARG A 251 -0.46 0.66 -0.31
C ARG A 251 0.41 -0.58 -0.20
N SER A 252 1.72 -0.39 -0.40
CA SER A 252 2.70 -1.48 -0.19
C SER A 252 2.77 -1.85 1.28
N LEU A 253 2.55 -3.12 1.59
CA LEU A 253 2.61 -3.65 2.95
C LEU A 253 4.00 -3.46 3.57
N LEU A 254 5.07 -3.70 2.80
CA LEU A 254 6.44 -3.58 3.30
C LEU A 254 6.88 -2.13 3.61
N LYS A 255 6.27 -1.14 2.92
CA LYS A 255 6.56 0.28 3.15
C LYS A 255 5.70 0.88 4.27
N SER A 256 4.69 0.17 4.75
CA SER A 256 3.81 0.60 5.82
C SER A 256 4.47 0.45 7.19
N THR A 257 4.01 1.24 8.15
CA THR A 257 4.41 1.16 9.56
C THR A 257 3.29 0.53 10.39
N GLU A 258 3.60 0.13 11.62
CA GLU A 258 2.59 -0.38 12.56
C GLU A 258 1.54 0.69 12.88
N GLU A 259 1.95 1.94 12.93
CA GLU A 259 1.05 3.08 13.14
C GLU A 259 0.04 3.23 12.00
N ASP A 260 0.45 2.98 10.74
CA ASP A 260 -0.47 2.99 9.60
C ASP A 260 -1.57 1.92 9.73
N PHE A 261 -1.22 0.76 10.28
CA PHE A 261 -2.17 -0.34 10.51
C PHE A 261 -3.11 -0.07 11.67
N CYS A 262 -2.59 0.55 12.75
CA CYS A 262 -3.27 0.75 14.02
C CYS A 262 -3.83 2.16 14.21
N VAL A 263 -4.06 2.92 13.15
CA VAL A 263 -4.72 4.24 13.27
C VAL A 263 -6.14 4.04 13.81
N ASP A 264 -6.30 4.42 15.06
CA ASP A 264 -7.63 4.59 15.65
C ASP A 264 -8.27 5.85 15.03
N PRO A 265 -9.35 5.72 14.26
CA PRO A 265 -10.00 6.86 13.61
C PRO A 265 -10.48 7.89 14.65
N VAL A 266 -10.90 7.44 15.83
CA VAL A 266 -11.34 8.31 16.92
C VAL A 266 -10.15 9.12 17.46
N LYS A 267 -9.02 8.47 17.71
CA LYS A 267 -7.81 9.14 18.22
C LYS A 267 -7.27 10.15 17.22
N ARG A 268 -7.28 9.84 15.92
CA ARG A 268 -6.85 10.76 14.85
C ARG A 268 -7.77 11.97 14.75
N THR A 269 -9.11 11.76 14.77
CA THR A 269 -10.08 12.85 14.73
C THR A 269 -9.95 13.73 15.96
N LEU A 270 -9.80 13.13 17.16
CA LEU A 270 -9.59 13.86 18.40
C LEU A 270 -8.31 14.71 18.36
N THR A 271 -7.21 14.15 17.84
CA THR A 271 -5.94 14.89 17.74
C THR A 271 -6.05 16.06 16.76
N ILE A 272 -6.69 15.86 15.61
CA ILE A 272 -6.90 16.92 14.61
C ILE A 272 -7.82 18.01 15.20
N THR A 273 -8.95 17.64 15.84
CA THR A 273 -9.87 18.60 16.43
C THR A 273 -9.22 19.37 17.58
N LEU A 274 -8.45 18.71 18.44
CA LEU A 274 -7.74 19.39 19.53
C LEU A 274 -6.67 20.35 18.99
N SER A 275 -5.91 19.96 17.97
CA SER A 275 -4.84 20.79 17.42
C SER A 275 -5.34 21.98 16.59
N THR A 276 -6.54 21.90 16.01
CA THR A 276 -7.10 22.97 15.18
C THR A 276 -8.13 23.83 15.91
N VAL A 277 -9.08 23.21 16.61
CA VAL A 277 -10.18 23.92 17.27
C VAL A 277 -9.73 24.61 18.56
N LEU A 278 -8.87 23.95 19.36
CA LEU A 278 -8.41 24.53 20.63
C LEU A 278 -7.69 25.89 20.44
N PRO A 279 -6.69 26.03 19.55
CA PRO A 279 -6.05 27.34 19.36
C PRO A 279 -7.01 28.39 18.81
N ILE A 280 -7.95 28.03 17.94
CA ILE A 280 -8.98 28.96 17.45
C ILE A 280 -9.84 29.49 18.61
N VAL A 281 -10.34 28.58 19.47
CA VAL A 281 -11.13 28.95 20.65
C VAL A 281 -10.32 29.83 21.60
N VAL A 282 -9.06 29.52 21.86
CA VAL A 282 -8.17 30.32 22.70
C VAL A 282 -7.96 31.72 22.09
N CYS A 283 -7.73 31.84 20.79
CA CYS A 283 -7.61 33.10 20.11
C CYS A 283 -8.89 33.95 20.19
N LEU A 284 -10.07 33.32 20.01
CA LEU A 284 -11.34 34.01 20.12
C LEU A 284 -11.59 34.51 21.55
N LEU A 285 -11.32 33.70 22.57
CA LEU A 285 -11.41 34.09 23.97
C LEU A 285 -10.45 35.25 24.28
N PHE A 286 -9.22 35.20 23.77
CA PHE A 286 -8.24 36.26 23.91
C PHE A 286 -8.74 37.57 23.29
N LEU A 287 -9.33 37.54 22.10
CA LEU A 287 -9.90 38.69 21.42
C LEU A 287 -11.09 39.27 22.22
N ILE A 288 -11.96 38.42 22.75
CA ILE A 288 -13.08 38.84 23.59
C ILE A 288 -12.58 39.51 24.87
N VAL A 289 -11.66 38.84 25.59
CA VAL A 289 -11.10 39.37 26.84
C VAL A 289 -10.34 40.70 26.59
N SER A 290 -9.53 40.76 25.54
CA SER A 290 -8.81 41.99 25.17
C SER A 290 -9.76 43.10 24.78
N GLY A 291 -10.85 42.80 24.06
CA GLY A 291 -11.90 43.76 23.72
C GLY A 291 -12.63 44.28 24.95
N LEU A 292 -13.00 43.40 25.88
CA LEU A 292 -13.63 43.81 27.16
C LEU A 292 -12.67 44.62 28.03
N LEU A 293 -11.40 44.26 28.08
CA LEU A 293 -10.38 45.00 28.81
C LEU A 293 -10.15 46.37 28.18
N PHE A 294 -10.07 46.43 26.86
CA PHE A 294 -9.97 47.68 26.10
C PHE A 294 -11.19 48.57 26.37
N TYR A 295 -12.40 48.01 26.37
CA TYR A 295 -13.62 48.72 26.67
C TYR A 295 -13.61 49.32 28.10
N LYS A 296 -13.23 48.51 29.11
CA LYS A 296 -13.10 48.96 30.50
C LYS A 296 -11.98 50.03 30.70
N LEU A 297 -10.86 49.87 30.05
CA LEU A 297 -9.72 50.79 30.15
C LEU A 297 -9.95 52.06 29.35
N ARG A 298 -10.73 51.99 28.24
CA ARG A 298 -11.07 53.16 27.41
C ARG A 298 -11.58 54.33 28.21
N VAL A 299 -12.51 54.11 29.15
CA VAL A 299 -13.06 55.16 29.97
C VAL A 299 -12.01 55.77 30.93
N LYS A 300 -11.11 54.92 31.47
CA LYS A 300 -10.01 55.40 32.35
C LYS A 300 -8.91 56.13 31.58
N PHE A 301 -8.56 55.68 30.41
CA PHE A 301 -7.55 56.34 29.54
C PHE A 301 -8.06 57.64 28.97
N TYR A 302 -9.35 57.69 28.60
CA TYR A 302 -9.97 58.91 28.10
C TYR A 302 -9.91 60.07 29.11
N GLY A 303 -10.21 59.75 30.38
CA GLY A 303 -10.14 60.78 31.45
C GLY A 303 -8.72 61.26 31.75
N LYS A 304 -7.68 60.48 31.50
CA LYS A 304 -6.31 60.78 31.89
C LYS A 304 -5.45 61.40 30.77
N TRP A 305 -5.68 60.98 29.50
CA TRP A 305 -4.80 61.34 28.39
C TRP A 305 -5.47 62.24 27.33
N LYS A 306 -6.79 62.54 27.47
CA LYS A 306 -7.57 63.32 26.50
C LYS A 306 -7.42 62.88 25.02
N PHE A 307 -7.03 61.65 24.81
CA PHE A 307 -6.85 61.07 23.48
C PHE A 307 -8.07 60.23 23.10
N HIS A 308 -8.81 60.65 22.08
CA HIS A 308 -9.94 59.94 21.54
C HIS A 308 -9.53 59.29 20.21
N PRO A 309 -9.38 57.98 20.15
CA PRO A 309 -8.87 57.30 18.93
C PRO A 309 -9.83 57.38 17.73
N PHE A 310 -11.04 57.85 17.94
CA PHE A 310 -12.03 58.03 16.89
C PHE A 310 -12.50 59.51 16.76
N ASP A 311 -11.85 60.44 17.43
CA ASP A 311 -12.06 61.86 17.25
C ASP A 311 -11.31 62.25 15.97
N ARG A 312 -11.81 61.82 14.83
CA ARG A 312 -11.50 62.51 13.58
C ARG A 312 -12.28 63.81 13.61
N ASP A 313 -11.62 64.86 14.01
CA ASP A 313 -12.02 66.19 13.59
C ASP A 313 -11.89 66.19 12.06
N GLU A 314 -12.88 65.70 11.36
CA GLU A 314 -13.06 65.98 9.96
C GLU A 314 -13.32 67.53 9.95
N CYS A 315 -12.24 68.26 9.74
CA CYS A 315 -12.32 69.57 9.24
C CYS A 315 -12.98 69.53 7.87
N THR A 316 -14.30 69.31 7.83
CA THR A 316 -15.10 69.72 6.71
C THR A 316 -14.89 71.21 6.66
N GLY A 317 -14.30 71.72 5.56
CA GLY A 317 -13.93 73.13 5.40
C GLY A 317 -15.13 74.07 5.31
N GLU A 318 -16.24 73.73 5.93
CA GLU A 318 -17.39 74.58 6.13
C GLU A 318 -17.18 75.35 7.43
N GLU A 319 -17.12 76.69 7.31
CA GLU A 319 -17.09 77.64 8.46
C GLU A 319 -18.38 77.45 9.24
N MET A 320 -18.36 76.64 10.32
CA MET A 320 -19.50 76.58 11.24
C MET A 320 -19.67 77.87 12.00
N ASP A 321 -20.92 78.32 12.18
CA ASP A 321 -21.22 79.61 12.84
C ASP A 321 -20.80 79.55 14.31
N TYR A 322 -20.89 78.39 14.94
CA TYR A 322 -20.55 78.21 16.36
C TYR A 322 -19.56 77.10 16.55
N ASP A 323 -18.74 77.21 17.56
CA ASP A 323 -17.81 76.13 17.97
C ASP A 323 -18.50 75.17 18.92
N VAL A 324 -19.46 75.60 19.69
CA VAL A 324 -20.19 74.82 20.70
C VAL A 324 -21.66 75.21 20.73
N PHE A 325 -22.55 74.22 20.68
CA PHE A 325 -23.95 74.38 21.11
C PHE A 325 -24.07 73.88 22.55
N LEU A 326 -24.44 74.81 23.48
CA LEU A 326 -24.65 74.49 24.89
C LEU A 326 -26.13 74.15 25.12
N CYS A 327 -26.36 72.85 25.30
CA CYS A 327 -27.69 72.28 25.52
C CYS A 327 -27.92 72.07 27.03
N CYS A 328 -28.89 72.71 27.58
CA CYS A 328 -29.30 72.63 28.99
C CYS A 328 -30.82 72.61 29.11
N SER A 329 -31.34 72.23 30.27
CA SER A 329 -32.78 72.34 30.53
C SER A 329 -33.15 73.79 30.75
N SER A 330 -34.29 74.28 30.23
CA SER A 330 -34.82 75.59 30.45
C SER A 330 -35.19 75.94 31.93
N GLU A 331 -35.18 74.89 32.77
CA GLU A 331 -35.40 75.01 34.21
C GLU A 331 -34.09 75.15 34.98
N ASP A 332 -32.96 75.05 34.29
CA ASP A 332 -31.62 75.21 34.90
C ASP A 332 -31.04 76.62 34.75
N GLU A 333 -31.86 77.59 34.87
CA GLU A 333 -31.39 79.02 35.04
C GLU A 333 -30.62 79.15 36.36
N ASN A 334 -29.39 78.67 36.31
CA ASN A 334 -28.51 78.58 37.46
C ASN A 334 -27.21 79.34 37.17
N PRO A 335 -26.63 79.99 38.17
CA PRO A 335 -25.35 80.67 38.06
C PRO A 335 -24.23 79.79 37.55
N HIS A 336 -24.48 78.42 37.54
CA HIS A 336 -23.54 77.46 37.01
C HIS A 336 -23.54 77.39 35.46
N THR A 337 -24.73 77.52 34.79
CA THR A 337 -24.85 77.54 33.35
C THR A 337 -24.21 78.76 32.79
N GLU A 338 -24.51 79.92 33.40
CA GLU A 338 -23.94 81.18 33.01
C GLU A 338 -22.42 81.27 33.20
N ARG A 339 -21.90 80.58 34.23
CA ARG A 339 -20.46 80.47 34.50
C ARG A 339 -19.75 79.60 33.45
N ILE A 340 -20.39 78.49 33.00
CA ILE A 340 -19.86 77.67 31.96
C ILE A 340 -19.87 78.40 30.62
N LEU A 341 -20.94 79.13 30.31
CA LEU A 341 -21.04 79.95 29.12
C LEU A 341 -19.93 81.04 29.08
N GLN A 342 -19.75 81.76 30.17
CA GLN A 342 -18.67 82.76 30.31
C GLN A 342 -17.28 82.12 30.22
N LEU A 343 -17.10 80.94 30.78
CA LEU A 343 -15.83 80.21 30.68
C LEU A 343 -15.49 79.79 29.24
N LEU A 344 -16.46 79.32 28.49
CA LEU A 344 -16.26 78.93 27.09
C LEU A 344 -15.97 80.15 26.21
N GLU A 345 -16.74 81.23 26.37
CA GLU A 345 -16.55 82.49 25.60
C GLU A 345 -15.25 83.17 25.97
N SER A 346 -14.83 83.21 27.25
CA SER A 346 -13.54 83.76 27.67
C SER A 346 -12.36 83.01 27.11
N ASN A 347 -12.52 81.70 26.75
CA ASN A 347 -11.51 80.89 26.07
C ASN A 347 -11.60 81.00 24.52
N GLY A 348 -12.42 81.91 23.99
CA GLY A 348 -12.48 82.19 22.56
C GLY A 348 -13.42 81.35 21.75
N TYR A 349 -14.26 80.48 22.38
CA TYR A 349 -15.24 79.69 21.68
C TYR A 349 -16.51 80.45 21.37
N ARG A 350 -17.00 80.34 20.16
CA ARG A 350 -18.31 80.87 19.77
C ARG A 350 -19.38 79.92 20.24
N VAL A 351 -20.15 80.28 21.23
CA VAL A 351 -21.14 79.39 21.85
C VAL A 351 -22.54 79.78 21.42
N CYS A 352 -23.29 78.80 20.90
CA CYS A 352 -24.72 78.90 20.69
C CYS A 352 -25.45 78.54 21.98
N TYR A 353 -26.23 79.46 22.52
CA TYR A 353 -27.01 79.28 23.75
C TYR A 353 -28.48 79.63 23.51
N HIS A 354 -29.39 78.73 23.91
CA HIS A 354 -30.81 78.84 23.51
C HIS A 354 -31.51 80.11 23.90
N GLU A 355 -31.24 80.71 25.07
CA GLU A 355 -31.88 81.91 25.49
C GLU A 355 -31.46 83.13 24.68
N ARG A 356 -30.29 83.15 24.15
CA ARG A 356 -29.75 84.25 23.40
C ARG A 356 -29.92 84.15 21.89
N ASP A 357 -29.70 82.91 21.37
CA ASP A 357 -29.46 82.73 19.95
C ASP A 357 -30.62 82.04 19.21
N PHE A 358 -31.67 81.57 19.98
CA PHE A 358 -32.83 80.93 19.35
C PHE A 358 -33.83 82.00 18.86
N HIS A 359 -34.35 81.82 17.69
CA HIS A 359 -35.30 82.67 17.08
C HIS A 359 -36.76 82.27 17.39
N ALA A 360 -37.72 83.18 17.26
CA ALA A 360 -39.12 82.87 17.42
C ALA A 360 -39.56 81.79 16.39
N GLY A 361 -39.94 80.61 16.88
CA GLY A 361 -40.30 79.46 16.00
C GLY A 361 -40.45 78.21 16.82
N LEU A 362 -40.49 77.01 16.10
CA LEU A 362 -40.56 75.73 16.75
C LEU A 362 -39.23 75.43 17.42
N ILE A 363 -39.26 75.02 18.70
CA ILE A 363 -38.09 74.76 19.51
C ILE A 363 -37.23 73.67 18.87
N LEU A 364 -37.88 72.64 18.29
CA LEU A 364 -37.19 71.54 17.63
C LEU A 364 -36.37 71.97 16.41
N GLU A 365 -36.90 72.94 15.61
CA GLU A 365 -36.17 73.49 14.46
C GLU A 365 -34.96 74.27 14.93
N ASN A 366 -35.10 75.09 15.97
CA ASN A 366 -33.99 75.85 16.56
C ASN A 366 -32.88 74.91 17.09
N ILE A 367 -33.27 73.83 17.75
CA ILE A 367 -32.29 72.82 18.24
C ILE A 367 -31.59 72.16 17.06
N SER A 368 -32.34 71.74 16.02
CA SER A 368 -31.76 71.12 14.83
C SER A 368 -30.75 72.02 14.16
N GLN A 369 -31.14 73.27 13.93
CA GLN A 369 -30.24 74.28 13.36
C GLN A 369 -29.03 74.56 14.23
N ALA A 370 -29.20 74.66 15.54
CA ALA A 370 -28.08 74.87 16.45
C ALA A 370 -27.08 73.73 16.42
N ILE A 371 -27.57 72.47 16.31
CA ILE A 371 -26.71 71.26 16.17
C ILE A 371 -25.98 71.32 14.82
N GLU A 372 -26.68 71.56 13.70
CA GLU A 372 -26.11 71.59 12.35
C GLU A 372 -25.08 72.75 12.15
N ARG A 373 -25.25 73.86 12.84
CA ARG A 373 -24.39 75.06 12.70
C ARG A 373 -23.30 75.13 13.77
N SER A 374 -23.19 74.09 14.64
CA SER A 374 -22.18 74.03 15.69
C SER A 374 -21.23 72.90 15.52
N LYS A 375 -19.93 73.09 15.74
CA LYS A 375 -18.93 72.02 15.63
C LYS A 375 -19.14 70.92 16.66
N ARG A 376 -19.65 71.23 17.83
CA ARG A 376 -19.88 70.32 18.96
C ARG A 376 -21.11 70.70 19.76
N THR A 377 -21.79 69.67 20.30
CA THR A 377 -22.89 69.87 21.24
C THR A 377 -22.42 69.45 22.64
N VAL A 378 -22.55 70.33 23.60
CA VAL A 378 -22.25 70.07 25.01
C VAL A 378 -23.56 70.09 25.79
N CYS A 379 -23.93 68.90 26.32
CA CYS A 379 -25.13 68.79 27.14
C CYS A 379 -24.81 68.91 28.63
N LEU A 380 -25.45 69.82 29.31
CA LEU A 380 -25.38 69.91 30.78
C LEU A 380 -26.44 69.02 31.39
N LEU A 381 -25.95 67.88 31.90
CA LEU A 381 -26.79 66.82 32.47
C LEU A 381 -27.15 67.18 33.92
N SER A 382 -28.21 67.98 34.10
CA SER A 382 -28.83 68.26 35.42
C SER A 382 -29.93 67.20 35.72
N GLU A 383 -30.44 67.18 36.98
CA GLU A 383 -31.61 66.37 37.29
C GLU A 383 -32.84 66.77 36.44
N ASN A 384 -33.00 68.05 36.13
CA ASN A 384 -34.10 68.58 35.31
C ASN A 384 -33.93 68.14 33.83
N PHE A 385 -32.69 68.03 33.32
CA PHE A 385 -32.43 67.52 31.99
C PHE A 385 -32.70 66.05 31.86
N LEU A 386 -32.45 65.26 32.91
CA LEU A 386 -32.68 63.83 32.91
C LEU A 386 -34.13 63.39 33.14
N ARG A 387 -35.00 64.30 33.66
CA ARG A 387 -36.43 64.03 33.89
C ARG A 387 -37.32 64.25 32.65
N ARG A 388 -36.81 64.82 31.64
CA ARG A 388 -37.49 65.07 30.34
C ARG A 388 -36.97 64.06 29.28
#